data_385c89da8bbd16475d8d268a17bd984d
#
_entry.id   385c89da8bbd16475d8d268a17bd984d
#
_cell.length_a   1.000
_cell.length_b   1.000
_cell.length_c   1.000
_cell.angle_alpha   90.00
_cell.angle_beta   90.00
_cell.angle_gamma   90.00
#
_symmetry.space_group_name_H-M   'P 1'
#
loop_
_entity.id
_entity.type
_entity.pdbx_description
1 polymer ?
#
loop_
_entity_poly.entity_id
_entity_poly.type
_entity_poly.pdbx_seq_one_letter_code
_entity_poly.pdbx_strand_id
1 'polypeptide(L)'
;MPEPDLVELFARPLHRAGARYLVAGSVGAMLYSEPRLTIDIDLAVALSENDLAALPTIFAEPDFYCPPLAVLQSENRRTCRAHFNVLHIPTGLKADFYPSQHDSFFGWAWDHRQTAALPGGDIHCAPAEYVIVWKTAYHAEGGGDKHVRDLLRMIELSGDQIDREPLIGELQRRNLLENFRTMVPGFV
;
A
#
# COMPACT_ATOMS: atom_id res chain seq x y z
N MET A 1 -7.67 -21.36 16.71
CA MET A 1 -7.48 -20.99 15.30
C MET A 1 -6.43 -19.87 15.29
N PRO A 2 -5.47 -19.83 14.36
CA PRO A 2 -4.59 -18.67 14.27
C PRO A 2 -5.45 -17.42 14.05
N GLU A 3 -5.04 -16.31 14.66
CA GLU A 3 -5.73 -15.03 14.45
C GLU A 3 -5.69 -14.68 12.95
N PRO A 4 -6.78 -14.15 12.39
CA PRO A 4 -6.81 -13.77 10.98
C PRO A 4 -5.79 -12.67 10.71
N ASP A 5 -4.91 -12.92 9.74
CA ASP A 5 -3.81 -12.06 9.33
C ASP A 5 -4.18 -11.33 8.04
N LEU A 6 -4.03 -10.01 8.04
CA LEU A 6 -4.29 -9.15 6.87
C LEU A 6 -3.53 -9.61 5.62
N VAL A 7 -2.29 -10.07 5.79
CA VAL A 7 -1.47 -10.57 4.69
C VAL A 7 -2.04 -11.86 4.10
N GLU A 8 -2.40 -12.81 4.97
CA GLU A 8 -2.98 -14.10 4.55
C GLU A 8 -4.35 -13.91 3.90
N LEU A 9 -5.16 -12.97 4.40
CA LEU A 9 -6.49 -12.73 3.87
C LEU A 9 -6.47 -12.00 2.52
N PHE A 10 -5.56 -11.04 2.31
CA PHE A 10 -5.65 -10.14 1.17
C PHE A 10 -4.44 -10.15 0.24
N ALA A 11 -3.21 -10.07 0.74
CA ALA A 11 -2.02 -10.00 -0.11
C ALA A 11 -1.68 -11.37 -0.72
N ARG A 12 -1.80 -12.45 0.05
CA ARG A 12 -1.47 -13.81 -0.38
C ARG A 12 -2.36 -14.32 -1.53
N PRO A 13 -3.68 -14.13 -1.52
CA PRO A 13 -4.52 -14.50 -2.66
C PRO A 13 -4.13 -13.78 -3.93
N LEU A 14 -3.79 -12.49 -3.86
CA LEU A 14 -3.29 -11.72 -5.02
C LEU A 14 -1.94 -12.25 -5.52
N HIS A 15 -1.04 -12.58 -4.60
CA HIS A 15 0.26 -13.16 -4.96
C HIS A 15 0.11 -14.49 -5.71
N ARG A 16 -0.77 -15.39 -5.21
CA ARG A 16 -1.07 -16.67 -5.86
C ARG A 16 -1.73 -16.50 -7.23
N ALA A 17 -2.52 -15.45 -7.41
CA ALA A 17 -3.15 -15.11 -8.68
C ALA A 17 -2.17 -14.46 -9.67
N GLY A 18 -0.93 -14.13 -9.25
CA GLY A 18 0.05 -13.44 -10.09
C GLY A 18 -0.29 -11.96 -10.34
N ALA A 19 -1.18 -11.38 -9.56
CA ALA A 19 -1.55 -9.99 -9.67
C ALA A 19 -0.37 -9.07 -9.33
N ARG A 20 -0.31 -7.92 -9.99
CA ARG A 20 0.72 -6.91 -9.73
C ARG A 20 0.28 -5.98 -8.60
N TYR A 21 0.84 -6.19 -7.40
CA TYR A 21 0.48 -5.46 -6.19
C TYR A 21 1.71 -5.16 -5.31
N LEU A 22 1.62 -4.14 -4.49
CA LEU A 22 2.57 -3.81 -3.43
C LEU A 22 1.82 -3.58 -2.12
N VAL A 23 2.22 -4.26 -1.06
CA VAL A 23 1.77 -3.92 0.29
C VAL A 23 2.40 -2.59 0.68
N ALA A 24 1.56 -1.61 1.01
CA ALA A 24 1.93 -0.24 1.32
C ALA A 24 1.37 0.19 2.70
N GLY A 25 1.12 1.46 2.88
CA GLY A 25 0.46 2.02 4.05
C GLY A 25 1.11 1.66 5.38
N SER A 26 0.31 1.26 6.34
CA SER A 26 0.78 0.91 7.68
C SER A 26 1.49 -0.44 7.71
N VAL A 27 0.96 -1.44 7.02
CA VAL A 27 1.57 -2.78 6.95
C VAL A 27 2.91 -2.72 6.21
N GLY A 28 2.97 -2.00 5.07
CA GLY A 28 4.23 -1.78 4.34
C GLY A 28 5.29 -1.03 5.16
N ALA A 29 4.86 -0.06 5.98
CA ALA A 29 5.77 0.68 6.85
C ALA A 29 6.42 -0.20 7.93
N MET A 30 5.78 -1.29 8.37
CA MET A 30 6.34 -2.20 9.38
C MET A 30 7.60 -2.93 8.93
N LEU A 31 7.89 -2.99 7.63
CA LEU A 31 9.17 -3.48 7.12
C LEU A 31 10.35 -2.57 7.48
N TYR A 32 10.06 -1.29 7.70
CA TYR A 32 11.05 -0.22 7.94
C TYR A 32 10.94 0.36 9.35
N SER A 33 10.00 -0.14 10.16
CA SER A 33 9.73 0.36 11.51
C SER A 33 9.24 -0.77 12.43
N GLU A 34 8.88 -0.42 13.66
CA GLU A 34 8.33 -1.37 14.62
C GLU A 34 6.91 -1.83 14.21
N PRO A 35 6.58 -3.11 14.42
CA PRO A 35 5.22 -3.60 14.22
C PRO A 35 4.20 -2.88 15.11
N ARG A 36 3.03 -2.59 14.56
CA ARG A 36 1.89 -2.04 15.31
C ARG A 36 0.57 -2.66 14.85
N LEU A 37 -0.43 -2.60 15.69
CA LEU A 37 -1.76 -3.07 15.33
C LEU A 37 -2.38 -2.17 14.25
N THR A 38 -2.98 -2.81 13.25
CA THR A 38 -3.82 -2.20 12.23
C THR A 38 -4.96 -3.15 11.87
N ILE A 39 -6.08 -2.61 11.44
CA ILE A 39 -7.28 -3.37 11.01
C ILE A 39 -7.45 -3.35 9.48
N ASP A 40 -6.54 -2.68 8.80
CA ASP A 40 -6.54 -2.51 7.35
C ASP A 40 -5.17 -2.77 6.73
N ILE A 41 -5.18 -3.18 5.47
CA ILE A 41 -4.00 -3.30 4.64
C ILE A 41 -4.18 -2.45 3.38
N ASP A 42 -3.22 -1.60 3.09
CA ASP A 42 -3.20 -0.77 1.89
C ASP A 42 -2.44 -1.49 0.78
N LEU A 43 -3.07 -1.66 -0.37
CA LEU A 43 -2.53 -2.35 -1.54
C LEU A 43 -2.49 -1.41 -2.75
N ALA A 44 -1.30 -0.97 -3.14
CA ALA A 44 -1.12 -0.33 -4.43
C ALA A 44 -1.12 -1.41 -5.51
N VAL A 45 -1.95 -1.25 -6.55
CA VAL A 45 -2.18 -2.32 -7.54
C VAL A 45 -2.13 -1.81 -8.98
N ALA A 46 -1.65 -2.66 -9.90
CA ALA A 46 -1.79 -2.45 -11.34
C ALA A 46 -2.47 -3.69 -11.94
N LEU A 47 -3.80 -3.65 -11.98
CA LEU A 47 -4.64 -4.78 -12.34
C LEU A 47 -5.06 -4.70 -13.81
N SER A 48 -4.87 -5.82 -14.52
CA SER A 48 -5.43 -6.03 -15.84
C SER A 48 -6.96 -6.29 -15.76
N GLU A 49 -7.65 -6.24 -16.90
CA GLU A 49 -9.08 -6.60 -16.96
C GLU A 49 -9.33 -8.06 -16.49
N ASN A 50 -8.37 -8.98 -16.74
CA ASN A 50 -8.45 -10.35 -16.26
C ASN A 50 -8.32 -10.44 -14.73
N ASP A 51 -7.39 -9.65 -14.15
CA ASP A 51 -7.22 -9.58 -12.69
C ASP A 51 -8.50 -9.04 -12.04
N LEU A 52 -9.08 -7.96 -12.59
CA LEU A 52 -10.32 -7.39 -12.09
C LEU A 52 -11.48 -8.40 -12.14
N ALA A 53 -11.60 -9.15 -13.24
CA ALA A 53 -12.61 -10.18 -13.39
C ALA A 53 -12.44 -11.34 -12.40
N ALA A 54 -11.21 -11.62 -11.96
CA ALA A 54 -10.90 -12.67 -10.99
C ALA A 54 -11.17 -12.25 -9.53
N LEU A 55 -11.13 -10.96 -9.18
CA LEU A 55 -11.27 -10.49 -7.80
C LEU A 55 -12.52 -11.01 -7.08
N PRO A 56 -13.74 -11.02 -7.69
CA PRO A 56 -14.93 -11.55 -7.01
C PRO A 56 -14.88 -13.05 -6.75
N THR A 57 -14.02 -13.80 -7.47
CA THR A 57 -13.78 -15.22 -7.21
C THR A 57 -12.70 -15.43 -6.16
N ILE A 58 -11.67 -14.58 -6.16
CA ILE A 58 -10.60 -14.60 -5.16
C ILE A 58 -11.15 -14.21 -3.78
N PHE A 59 -12.01 -13.20 -3.73
CA PHE A 59 -12.66 -12.68 -2.54
C PHE A 59 -14.17 -12.95 -2.60
N ALA A 60 -14.52 -14.23 -2.52
CA ALA A 60 -15.89 -14.69 -2.74
C ALA A 60 -16.77 -14.59 -1.48
N GLU A 61 -18.07 -14.37 -1.69
CA GLU A 61 -19.10 -14.58 -0.65
C GLU A 61 -19.11 -16.06 -0.18
N PRO A 62 -19.50 -16.34 1.07
CA PRO A 62 -19.99 -15.39 2.07
C PRO A 62 -18.90 -14.74 2.93
N ASP A 63 -17.63 -15.12 2.75
CA ASP A 63 -16.54 -14.68 3.64
C ASP A 63 -16.08 -13.26 3.31
N PHE A 64 -16.25 -12.82 2.05
CA PHE A 64 -15.82 -11.49 1.64
C PHE A 64 -16.96 -10.69 1.00
N TYR A 65 -16.91 -9.38 1.21
CA TYR A 65 -17.55 -8.42 0.34
C TYR A 65 -16.51 -7.88 -0.64
N CYS A 66 -16.70 -8.15 -1.92
CA CYS A 66 -15.93 -7.56 -3.02
C CYS A 66 -16.87 -6.70 -3.86
N PRO A 67 -16.53 -5.46 -4.24
CA PRO A 67 -17.39 -4.65 -5.09
C PRO A 67 -17.70 -5.32 -6.42
N PRO A 68 -18.87 -5.05 -7.02
CA PRO A 68 -19.23 -5.57 -8.34
C PRO A 68 -18.18 -5.18 -9.41
N LEU A 69 -17.97 -6.04 -10.40
CA LEU A 69 -16.96 -5.86 -11.47
C LEU A 69 -17.05 -4.49 -12.14
N ALA A 70 -18.26 -3.98 -12.37
CA ALA A 70 -18.45 -2.67 -13.00
C ALA A 70 -17.87 -1.52 -12.13
N VAL A 71 -17.93 -1.65 -10.79
CA VAL A 71 -17.33 -0.69 -9.85
C VAL A 71 -15.81 -0.82 -9.88
N LEU A 72 -15.27 -2.04 -9.83
CA LEU A 72 -13.84 -2.31 -9.91
C LEU A 72 -13.24 -1.73 -11.19
N GLN A 73 -13.89 -1.96 -12.34
CA GLN A 73 -13.47 -1.41 -13.63
C GLN A 73 -13.54 0.11 -13.68
N SER A 74 -14.60 0.70 -13.08
CA SER A 74 -14.74 2.15 -13.00
C SER A 74 -13.60 2.77 -12.19
N GLU A 75 -13.32 2.23 -11.01
CA GLU A 75 -12.21 2.72 -10.17
C GLU A 75 -10.84 2.48 -10.82
N ASN A 76 -10.65 1.34 -11.48
CA ASN A 76 -9.38 1.03 -12.14
C ASN A 76 -9.04 1.99 -13.30
N ARG A 77 -10.05 2.59 -13.94
CA ARG A 77 -9.86 3.58 -15.03
C ARG A 77 -9.61 5.00 -14.54
N ARG A 78 -9.85 5.27 -13.26
CA ARG A 78 -9.63 6.61 -12.70
C ARG A 78 -8.15 6.94 -12.63
N THR A 79 -7.80 8.16 -13.03
CA THR A 79 -6.41 8.65 -13.00
C THR A 79 -6.05 9.39 -11.72
N CYS A 80 -7.05 9.69 -10.88
CA CYS A 80 -6.85 10.37 -9.60
C CYS A 80 -7.84 9.82 -8.55
N ARG A 81 -7.35 9.69 -7.32
CA ARG A 81 -8.13 9.20 -6.16
C ARG A 81 -8.90 7.91 -6.44
N ALA A 82 -8.33 7.03 -7.28
CA ALA A 82 -8.87 5.71 -7.54
C ALA A 82 -8.76 4.87 -6.27
N HIS A 83 -9.87 4.28 -5.84
CA HIS A 83 -9.88 3.51 -4.60
C HIS A 83 -11.12 2.61 -4.55
N PHE A 84 -10.92 1.37 -4.11
CA PHE A 84 -11.99 0.48 -3.68
C PHE A 84 -11.51 -0.38 -2.50
N ASN A 85 -12.43 -0.97 -1.75
CA ASN A 85 -12.07 -1.84 -0.65
C ASN A 85 -12.74 -3.21 -0.77
N VAL A 86 -12.08 -4.20 -0.17
CA VAL A 86 -12.58 -5.56 0.04
C VAL A 86 -12.64 -5.80 1.53
N LEU A 87 -13.76 -6.31 2.03
CA LEU A 87 -13.99 -6.55 3.45
C LEU A 87 -14.07 -8.06 3.71
N HIS A 88 -13.35 -8.54 4.73
CA HIS A 88 -13.54 -9.89 5.26
C HIS A 88 -14.64 -9.85 6.33
N ILE A 89 -15.82 -10.37 5.99
CA ILE A 89 -17.06 -10.24 6.77
C ILE A 89 -16.92 -10.82 8.19
N PRO A 90 -16.33 -12.03 8.37
CA PRO A 90 -16.27 -12.64 9.71
C PRO A 90 -15.44 -11.86 10.73
N THR A 91 -14.42 -11.08 10.29
CA THR A 91 -13.49 -10.38 11.18
C THR A 91 -13.63 -8.87 11.16
N GLY A 92 -14.27 -8.31 10.13
CA GLY A 92 -14.29 -6.86 9.88
C GLY A 92 -12.97 -6.28 9.37
N LEU A 93 -11.94 -7.11 9.12
CA LEU A 93 -10.69 -6.68 8.50
C LEU A 93 -10.93 -6.30 7.04
N LYS A 94 -10.18 -5.31 6.54
CA LYS A 94 -10.35 -4.84 5.16
C LYS A 94 -9.03 -4.62 4.44
N ALA A 95 -9.08 -4.70 3.12
CA ALA A 95 -8.02 -4.21 2.24
C ALA A 95 -8.52 -3.00 1.46
N ASP A 96 -7.72 -1.95 1.47
CA ASP A 96 -7.90 -0.75 0.68
C ASP A 96 -7.02 -0.85 -0.58
N PHE A 97 -7.66 -0.93 -1.74
CA PHE A 97 -7.01 -1.06 -3.04
C PHE A 97 -6.87 0.29 -3.70
N TYR A 98 -5.67 0.61 -4.13
CA TYR A 98 -5.32 1.85 -4.82
C TYR A 98 -4.83 1.53 -6.24
N PRO A 99 -5.70 1.58 -7.27
CA PRO A 99 -5.29 1.44 -8.66
C PRO A 99 -4.20 2.46 -9.02
N SER A 100 -3.01 1.97 -9.36
CA SER A 100 -1.79 2.77 -9.51
C SER A 100 -1.11 2.58 -10.88
N GLN A 101 -1.77 1.94 -11.84
CA GLN A 101 -1.22 1.68 -13.19
C GLN A 101 -0.91 2.97 -13.98
N HIS A 102 -1.53 4.09 -13.61
CA HIS A 102 -1.29 5.40 -14.22
C HIS A 102 -0.24 6.24 -13.48
N ASP A 103 0.29 5.73 -12.37
CA ASP A 103 1.33 6.38 -11.59
C ASP A 103 2.72 5.87 -11.98
N SER A 104 3.54 6.74 -12.58
CA SER A 104 4.92 6.39 -12.95
C SER A 104 5.77 5.96 -11.75
N PHE A 105 5.49 6.50 -10.57
CA PHE A 105 6.22 6.14 -9.36
C PHE A 105 5.86 4.74 -8.86
N PHE A 106 4.65 4.24 -9.15
CA PHE A 106 4.33 2.84 -8.91
C PHE A 106 5.21 1.91 -9.78
N GLY A 107 5.46 2.28 -11.05
CA GLY A 107 6.37 1.52 -11.91
C GLY A 107 7.77 1.40 -11.30
N TRP A 108 8.33 2.53 -10.85
CA TRP A 108 9.61 2.55 -10.15
C TRP A 108 9.56 1.70 -8.86
N ALA A 109 8.53 1.85 -8.03
CA ALA A 109 8.36 1.09 -6.80
C ALA A 109 8.24 -0.42 -7.05
N TRP A 110 7.59 -0.82 -8.13
CA TRP A 110 7.50 -2.22 -8.54
C TRP A 110 8.88 -2.81 -8.86
N ASP A 111 9.73 -2.08 -9.55
CA ASP A 111 11.07 -2.53 -9.92
C ASP A 111 12.01 -2.57 -8.70
N HIS A 112 11.75 -1.75 -7.68
CA HIS A 112 12.51 -1.66 -6.42
C HIS A 112 11.79 -2.32 -5.22
N ARG A 113 10.75 -3.13 -5.50
CA ARG A 113 9.96 -3.77 -4.45
C ARG A 113 10.79 -4.66 -3.54
N GLN A 114 10.39 -4.72 -2.30
CA GLN A 114 10.92 -5.66 -1.33
C GLN A 114 10.10 -6.97 -1.38
N THR A 115 10.78 -8.09 -1.19
CA THR A 115 10.13 -9.38 -1.00
C THR A 115 10.24 -9.76 0.47
N ALA A 116 9.11 -9.81 1.16
CA ALA A 116 9.06 -10.28 2.54
C ALA A 116 8.76 -11.79 2.54
N ALA A 117 9.73 -12.57 3.05
CA ALA A 117 9.57 -13.99 3.27
C ALA A 117 8.78 -14.24 4.56
N LEU A 118 7.56 -14.72 4.45
CA LEU A 118 6.67 -15.00 5.58
C LEU A 118 6.29 -16.47 5.62
N PRO A 119 5.87 -16.99 6.80
CA PRO A 119 5.23 -18.31 6.86
C PRO A 119 4.08 -18.36 5.84
N GLY A 120 4.03 -19.39 4.99
CA GLY A 120 3.03 -19.50 3.93
C GLY A 120 3.44 -18.92 2.56
N GLY A 121 4.62 -18.28 2.45
CA GLY A 121 5.25 -17.82 1.20
C GLY A 121 5.56 -16.33 1.16
N ASP A 122 6.12 -15.89 0.05
CA ASP A 122 6.57 -14.52 -0.15
C ASP A 122 5.41 -13.57 -0.48
N ILE A 123 5.61 -12.28 -0.19
CA ILE A 123 4.74 -11.18 -0.61
C ILE A 123 5.58 -10.02 -1.14
N HIS A 124 4.97 -9.19 -1.98
CA HIS A 124 5.59 -7.99 -2.51
C HIS A 124 5.19 -6.76 -1.69
N CYS A 125 6.19 -6.05 -1.18
CA CYS A 125 6.03 -4.85 -0.39
C CYS A 125 6.63 -3.64 -1.10
N ALA A 126 6.04 -2.49 -0.89
CA ALA A 126 6.53 -1.24 -1.43
C ALA A 126 7.90 -0.88 -0.82
N PRO A 127 8.84 -0.29 -1.59
CA PRO A 127 10.05 0.28 -1.04
C PRO A 127 9.73 1.46 -0.11
N ALA A 128 10.64 1.78 0.80
CA ALA A 128 10.44 2.80 1.83
C ALA A 128 10.03 4.15 1.23
N GLU A 129 10.66 4.55 0.14
CA GLU A 129 10.42 5.81 -0.57
C GLU A 129 8.96 5.94 -1.02
N TYR A 130 8.40 4.85 -1.56
CA TYR A 130 6.99 4.82 -1.97
C TYR A 130 6.06 5.00 -0.78
N VAL A 131 6.31 4.29 0.32
CA VAL A 131 5.51 4.41 1.55
C VAL A 131 5.60 5.84 2.11
N ILE A 132 6.81 6.43 2.14
CA ILE A 132 7.05 7.79 2.63
C ILE A 132 6.28 8.82 1.80
N VAL A 133 6.39 8.77 0.48
CA VAL A 133 5.71 9.71 -0.42
C VAL A 133 4.20 9.69 -0.20
N TRP A 134 3.58 8.51 -0.14
CA TRP A 134 2.14 8.41 0.06
C TRP A 134 1.69 8.81 1.47
N LYS A 135 2.46 8.48 2.53
CA LYS A 135 2.15 8.97 3.88
C LYS A 135 2.23 10.49 3.97
N THR A 136 3.19 11.10 3.26
CA THR A 136 3.30 12.57 3.16
C THR A 136 2.10 13.16 2.43
N ALA A 137 1.68 12.56 1.31
CA ALA A 137 0.51 12.99 0.55
C ALA A 137 -0.77 12.95 1.39
N TYR A 138 -1.02 11.82 2.06
CA TYR A 138 -2.21 11.70 2.94
C TYR A 138 -2.20 12.67 4.12
N HIS A 139 -1.03 12.94 4.70
CA HIS A 139 -0.93 13.95 5.74
C HIS A 139 -1.23 15.34 5.20
N ALA A 140 -0.72 15.69 4.02
CA ALA A 140 -0.99 16.99 3.37
C ALA A 140 -2.48 17.18 3.02
N GLU A 141 -3.22 16.11 2.78
CA GLU A 141 -4.67 16.13 2.53
C GLU A 141 -5.51 16.21 3.83
N GLY A 142 -4.90 16.42 4.99
CA GLY A 142 -5.57 16.52 6.28
C GLY A 142 -5.55 15.21 7.09
N GLY A 143 -4.67 14.28 6.74
CA GLY A 143 -4.43 13.07 7.51
C GLY A 143 -3.83 13.37 8.90
N GLY A 144 -4.17 12.51 9.88
CA GLY A 144 -3.78 12.73 11.27
C GLY A 144 -2.30 12.42 11.55
N ASP A 145 -1.86 12.73 12.79
CA ASP A 145 -0.49 12.57 13.31
C ASP A 145 0.08 11.15 13.21
N LYS A 146 -0.76 10.15 12.92
CA LYS A 146 -0.31 8.77 12.71
C LYS A 146 0.72 8.67 11.58
N HIS A 147 0.54 9.46 10.51
CA HIS A 147 1.47 9.48 9.37
C HIS A 147 2.82 10.06 9.76
N VAL A 148 2.82 11.14 10.56
CA VAL A 148 4.06 11.74 11.08
C VAL A 148 4.82 10.74 11.94
N ARG A 149 4.14 10.07 12.87
CA ARG A 149 4.76 9.06 13.74
C ARG A 149 5.34 7.89 12.96
N ASP A 150 4.60 7.37 11.98
CA ASP A 150 5.08 6.27 11.13
C ASP A 150 6.35 6.71 10.37
N LEU A 151 6.36 7.94 9.79
CA LEU A 151 7.53 8.46 9.06
C LEU A 151 8.75 8.64 9.97
N LEU A 152 8.58 9.25 11.14
CA LEU A 152 9.68 9.43 12.10
C LEU A 152 10.31 8.09 12.49
N ARG A 153 9.48 7.06 12.73
CA ARG A 153 9.97 5.71 13.07
C ARG A 153 10.68 5.04 11.90
N MET A 154 10.14 5.16 10.68
CA MET A 154 10.81 4.62 9.47
C MET A 154 12.19 5.27 9.29
N ILE A 155 12.29 6.60 9.44
CA ILE A 155 13.56 7.33 9.30
C ILE A 155 14.54 6.96 10.42
N GLU A 156 14.07 6.85 11.66
CA GLU A 156 14.90 6.48 12.81
C GLU A 156 15.53 5.08 12.65
N LEU A 157 14.75 4.11 12.17
CA LEU A 157 15.17 2.71 12.13
C LEU A 157 15.79 2.28 10.79
N SER A 158 15.41 2.93 9.69
CA SER A 158 15.81 2.52 8.34
C SER A 158 16.29 3.68 7.46
N GLY A 159 16.55 4.85 8.04
CA GLY A 159 16.92 6.05 7.28
C GLY A 159 18.15 5.88 6.40
N ASP A 160 19.10 5.03 6.81
CA ASP A 160 20.31 4.72 6.05
C ASP A 160 20.06 3.87 4.79
N GLN A 161 18.92 3.19 4.73
CA GLN A 161 18.51 2.33 3.62
C GLN A 161 17.64 3.07 2.59
N ILE A 162 17.21 4.29 2.90
CA ILE A 162 16.34 5.08 2.04
C ILE A 162 17.17 5.80 0.99
N ASP A 163 16.86 5.55 -0.28
CA ASP A 163 17.46 6.28 -1.39
C ASP A 163 16.82 7.68 -1.49
N ARG A 164 17.63 8.68 -1.15
CA ARG A 164 17.15 10.07 -1.10
C ARG A 164 16.89 10.67 -2.47
N GLU A 165 17.57 10.20 -3.51
CA GLU A 165 17.42 10.78 -4.84
C GLU A 165 16.02 10.55 -5.42
N PRO A 166 15.50 9.32 -5.55
CA PRO A 166 14.14 9.09 -6.02
C PRO A 166 13.07 9.64 -5.06
N LEU A 167 13.32 9.60 -3.74
CA LEU A 167 12.42 10.16 -2.74
C LEU A 167 12.24 11.67 -2.94
N ILE A 168 13.33 12.43 -2.96
CA ILE A 168 13.29 13.90 -3.11
C ILE A 168 12.69 14.28 -4.46
N GLY A 169 13.11 13.61 -5.54
CA GLY A 169 12.58 13.84 -6.87
C GLY A 169 11.08 13.68 -6.94
N GLU A 170 10.54 12.63 -6.33
CA GLU A 170 9.10 12.38 -6.32
C GLU A 170 8.32 13.35 -5.41
N LEU A 171 8.87 13.67 -4.24
CA LEU A 171 8.28 14.68 -3.35
C LEU A 171 8.21 16.06 -4.04
N GLN A 172 9.25 16.45 -4.79
CA GLN A 172 9.26 17.69 -5.59
C GLN A 172 8.22 17.64 -6.70
N ARG A 173 8.15 16.56 -7.46
CA ARG A 173 7.19 16.39 -8.56
C ARG A 173 5.74 16.50 -8.09
N ARG A 174 5.45 16.06 -6.86
CA ARG A 174 4.11 16.14 -6.24
C ARG A 174 3.88 17.42 -5.42
N ASN A 175 4.84 18.33 -5.34
CA ASN A 175 4.79 19.50 -4.47
C ASN A 175 4.61 19.17 -2.98
N LEU A 176 5.24 18.08 -2.53
CA LEU A 176 5.14 17.56 -1.15
C LEU A 176 6.41 17.75 -0.33
N LEU A 177 7.50 18.27 -0.91
CA LEU A 177 8.79 18.35 -0.24
C LEU A 177 8.74 19.20 1.05
N GLU A 178 8.05 20.32 1.05
CA GLU A 178 7.92 21.17 2.24
C GLU A 178 7.05 20.52 3.32
N ASN A 179 5.99 19.79 2.92
CA ASN A 179 5.20 19.00 3.85
C ASN A 179 6.09 17.94 4.52
N PHE A 180 6.89 17.23 3.74
CA PHE A 180 7.79 16.21 4.26
C PHE A 180 8.85 16.81 5.22
N ARG A 181 9.47 17.94 4.86
CA ARG A 181 10.43 18.64 5.74
C ARG A 181 9.81 19.07 7.07
N THR A 182 8.54 19.46 7.06
CA THR A 182 7.82 19.79 8.29
C THR A 182 7.57 18.55 9.16
N MET A 183 7.25 17.40 8.54
CA MET A 183 7.00 16.15 9.24
C MET A 183 8.28 15.51 9.77
N VAL A 184 9.40 15.63 9.03
CA VAL A 184 10.69 15.00 9.32
C VAL A 184 11.82 16.03 9.16
N PRO A 185 11.99 16.93 10.12
CA PRO A 185 13.03 17.96 10.06
C PRO A 185 14.45 17.36 10.00
N GLY A 186 15.26 17.85 9.07
CA GLY A 186 16.69 17.52 8.99
C GLY A 186 17.04 16.21 8.28
N PHE A 187 16.07 15.49 7.72
CA PHE A 187 16.37 14.28 6.93
C PHE A 187 16.77 14.60 5.49
N VAL A 188 16.18 15.60 4.86
CA VAL A 188 16.45 16.06 3.47
C VAL A 188 16.65 17.57 3.39
#